data_c39b5d8717724390c055c599f9a6781b
#
_entry.id   c39b5d8717724390c055c599f9a6781b
#
_cell.length_a   1.000
_cell.length_b   1.000
_cell.length_c   1.000
_cell.angle_alpha   90.00
_cell.angle_beta   90.00
_cell.angle_gamma   90.00
#
_symmetry.space_group_name_H-M   'P 1'
#
loop_
_entity.id
_entity.type
_entity.pdbx_description
1 polymer ?
#
loop_
_entity_poly.entity_id
_entity_poly.type
_entity_poly.pdbx_seq_one_letter_code
_entity_poly.pdbx_strand_id
1 'polypeptide(L)'
;APGFSATGIARFVLPYAVFMRLQDVGDVLPGYHEETRLIPMTAAMRNAYHSLNVRLGNCLRTALAHRDNSLTGVVINALLRWPDTCFRAETITHPRDRRDILAETASLFADDAPTPKEADVIDLCLQEKQQGRRVLVYTVYTGGHDTATRLRQLMQQHGLKAAVLRSTVSSDAREDWIADQVEHGIDVLITNPELVKTGLDLLAFPTIYFCQTGYNVYTAAQASRRSWRIGQENDVRVYYACYEESAQVQCLELMSRKIKTALSTMGVMPETGLDVFDEDESSEGSVVEALAKQLLGRA
;
A
#
# COMPACT_ATOMS: atom_id res chain seq x y z
N ALA A 1 14.39 -20.07 -1.99
CA ALA A 1 14.04 -21.42 -2.47
C ALA A 1 13.70 -21.33 -3.95
N PRO A 2 14.16 -22.23 -4.82
CA PRO A 2 13.76 -22.21 -6.21
C PRO A 2 12.25 -22.42 -6.31
N GLY A 3 11.56 -21.50 -6.96
CA GLY A 3 10.13 -21.63 -7.28
C GLY A 3 9.88 -22.72 -8.30
N PHE A 4 8.62 -23.15 -8.46
CA PHE A 4 8.24 -24.05 -9.54
C PHE A 4 8.42 -23.35 -10.88
N SER A 5 9.06 -24.02 -11.83
CA SER A 5 9.11 -23.53 -13.20
C SER A 5 7.73 -23.64 -13.87
N ALA A 6 7.39 -22.74 -14.81
CA ALA A 6 6.14 -22.82 -15.56
C ALA A 6 5.95 -24.19 -16.24
N THR A 7 7.04 -24.79 -16.76
CA THR A 7 7.03 -26.15 -17.33
C THR A 7 6.76 -27.23 -16.28
N GLY A 8 7.26 -27.07 -15.06
CA GLY A 8 6.99 -27.99 -13.95
C GLY A 8 5.52 -27.94 -13.51
N ILE A 9 4.97 -26.74 -13.42
CA ILE A 9 3.53 -26.56 -13.12
C ILE A 9 2.67 -27.17 -14.21
N ALA A 10 2.95 -26.87 -15.48
CA ALA A 10 2.18 -27.41 -16.61
C ALA A 10 2.19 -28.94 -16.67
N ARG A 11 3.32 -29.57 -16.34
CA ARG A 11 3.49 -31.02 -16.46
C ARG A 11 3.01 -31.80 -15.22
N PHE A 12 3.18 -31.26 -14.03
CA PHE A 12 2.99 -31.99 -12.79
C PHE A 12 1.84 -31.48 -11.91
N VAL A 13 1.31 -30.29 -12.16
CA VAL A 13 0.22 -29.71 -11.37
C VAL A 13 -1.06 -29.56 -12.19
N LEU A 14 -0.99 -28.92 -13.36
CA LEU A 14 -2.19 -28.65 -14.18
C LEU A 14 -3.03 -29.89 -14.54
N PRO A 15 -2.45 -31.09 -14.84
CA PRO A 15 -3.23 -32.27 -15.14
C PRO A 15 -4.08 -32.81 -13.98
N TYR A 16 -3.74 -32.37 -12.73
CA TYR A 16 -4.39 -32.83 -11.50
C TYR A 16 -5.09 -31.69 -10.75
N ALA A 17 -5.14 -30.49 -11.31
CA ALA A 17 -5.72 -29.31 -10.69
C ALA A 17 -6.98 -28.88 -11.46
N VAL A 18 -8.05 -28.62 -10.73
CA VAL A 18 -9.21 -27.90 -11.23
C VAL A 18 -9.18 -26.51 -10.62
N PHE A 19 -9.07 -25.49 -11.46
CA PHE A 19 -9.15 -24.10 -11.04
C PHE A 19 -10.59 -23.64 -11.15
N MET A 20 -11.22 -23.35 -10.02
CA MET A 20 -12.56 -22.80 -9.96
C MET A 20 -12.47 -21.40 -9.35
N ARG A 21 -12.92 -20.40 -10.09
CA ARG A 21 -13.07 -19.04 -9.59
C ARG A 21 -14.46 -18.87 -9.02
N LEU A 22 -14.60 -17.97 -8.05
CA LEU A 22 -15.91 -17.65 -7.49
C LEU A 22 -16.88 -17.13 -8.57
N GLN A 23 -16.37 -16.47 -9.61
CA GLN A 23 -17.10 -16.04 -10.80
C GLN A 23 -17.66 -17.23 -11.63
N ASP A 24 -17.00 -18.38 -11.60
CA ASP A 24 -17.41 -19.58 -12.35
C ASP A 24 -18.63 -20.27 -11.68
N VAL A 25 -18.98 -19.87 -10.44
CA VAL A 25 -20.07 -20.42 -9.65
C VAL A 25 -21.41 -19.67 -9.87
N GLY A 26 -21.39 -18.55 -10.59
CA GLY A 26 -22.56 -17.73 -10.93
C GLY A 26 -22.37 -16.25 -10.60
N ASP A 27 -23.35 -15.42 -10.97
CA ASP A 27 -23.36 -13.96 -10.72
C ASP A 27 -23.64 -13.63 -9.23
N VAL A 28 -22.82 -14.17 -8.33
CA VAL A 28 -23.00 -14.05 -6.88
C VAL A 28 -22.18 -12.88 -6.31
N LEU A 29 -21.27 -12.33 -7.12
CA LEU A 29 -20.39 -11.24 -6.71
C LEU A 29 -20.71 -9.94 -7.47
N PRO A 30 -20.68 -8.79 -6.80
CA PRO A 30 -20.82 -7.50 -7.46
C PRO A 30 -19.59 -7.16 -8.32
N GLY A 31 -19.67 -6.05 -9.05
CA GLY A 31 -18.53 -5.52 -9.80
C GLY A 31 -17.31 -5.28 -8.89
N TYR A 32 -16.10 -5.47 -9.46
CA TYR A 32 -14.84 -5.24 -8.78
C TYR A 32 -13.95 -4.39 -9.67
N HIS A 33 -13.54 -3.22 -9.17
CA HIS A 33 -12.75 -2.25 -9.91
C HIS A 33 -11.54 -1.84 -9.09
N GLU A 34 -10.35 -1.93 -9.68
CA GLU A 34 -9.11 -1.43 -9.09
C GLU A 34 -8.58 -0.26 -9.93
N GLU A 35 -8.06 0.73 -9.26
CA GLU A 35 -7.50 1.93 -9.90
C GLU A 35 -6.23 2.40 -9.16
N THR A 36 -5.21 2.78 -9.92
CA THR A 36 -4.03 3.46 -9.38
C THR A 36 -4.24 4.97 -9.45
N ARG A 37 -4.13 5.63 -8.31
CA ARG A 37 -4.22 7.09 -8.19
C ARG A 37 -2.83 7.70 -8.09
N LEU A 38 -2.41 8.36 -9.14
CA LEU A 38 -1.15 9.10 -9.19
C LEU A 38 -1.38 10.51 -8.62
N ILE A 39 -0.71 10.82 -7.51
CA ILE A 39 -0.89 12.08 -6.78
C ILE A 39 0.31 12.98 -7.03
N PRO A 40 0.14 14.18 -7.59
CA PRO A 40 1.25 15.09 -7.80
C PRO A 40 1.79 15.63 -6.47
N MET A 41 3.11 15.68 -6.34
CA MET A 41 3.77 16.34 -5.22
C MET A 41 3.66 17.87 -5.37
N THR A 42 3.55 18.58 -4.25
CA THR A 42 3.78 20.05 -4.27
C THR A 42 5.23 20.34 -4.70
N ALA A 43 5.50 21.56 -5.16
CA ALA A 43 6.87 21.94 -5.55
C ALA A 43 7.86 21.79 -4.39
N ALA A 44 7.46 22.11 -3.16
CA ALA A 44 8.27 21.95 -1.97
C ALA A 44 8.57 20.48 -1.67
N MET A 45 7.56 19.59 -1.76
CA MET A 45 7.73 18.15 -1.59
C MET A 45 8.68 17.57 -2.63
N ARG A 46 8.47 17.92 -3.91
CA ARG A 46 9.29 17.41 -5.02
C ARG A 46 10.76 17.77 -4.84
N ASN A 47 11.05 19.03 -4.51
CA ASN A 47 12.41 19.49 -4.29
C ASN A 47 13.06 18.80 -3.09
N ALA A 48 12.35 18.68 -1.97
CA ALA A 48 12.85 18.02 -0.78
C ALA A 48 13.06 16.51 -1.00
N TYR A 49 12.10 15.87 -1.69
CA TYR A 49 12.21 14.45 -2.06
C TYR A 49 13.39 14.17 -2.99
N HIS A 50 13.58 15.01 -4.01
CA HIS A 50 14.72 14.90 -4.92
C HIS A 50 16.05 15.00 -4.16
N SER A 51 16.19 16.00 -3.29
CA SER A 51 17.40 16.18 -2.47
C SER A 51 17.65 14.97 -1.56
N LEU A 52 16.59 14.45 -0.93
CA LEU A 52 16.65 13.26 -0.09
C LEU A 52 17.07 12.02 -0.91
N ASN A 53 16.47 11.83 -2.08
CA ASN A 53 16.77 10.70 -2.98
C ASN A 53 18.22 10.72 -3.44
N VAL A 54 18.73 11.88 -3.88
CA VAL A 54 20.13 12.03 -4.29
C VAL A 54 21.08 11.72 -3.13
N ARG A 55 20.82 12.27 -1.94
CA ARG A 55 21.66 12.07 -0.75
C ARG A 55 21.71 10.61 -0.32
N LEU A 56 20.54 9.99 -0.13
CA LEU A 56 20.44 8.58 0.26
C LEU A 56 20.96 7.62 -0.80
N GLY A 57 20.72 7.93 -2.08
CA GLY A 57 21.26 7.17 -3.19
C GLY A 57 22.79 7.18 -3.24
N ASN A 58 23.42 8.31 -2.91
CA ASN A 58 24.87 8.41 -2.78
C ASN A 58 25.40 7.56 -1.61
N CYS A 59 24.76 7.64 -0.44
CA CYS A 59 25.12 6.81 0.71
C CYS A 59 25.03 5.32 0.37
N LEU A 60 23.94 4.90 -0.28
CA LEU A 60 23.73 3.51 -0.69
C LEU A 60 24.79 3.05 -1.71
N ARG A 61 25.10 3.86 -2.74
CA ARG A 61 26.16 3.54 -3.72
C ARG A 61 27.52 3.35 -3.06
N THR A 62 27.88 4.24 -2.15
CA THR A 62 29.14 4.15 -1.40
C THR A 62 29.18 2.87 -0.56
N ALA A 63 28.13 2.55 0.18
CA ALA A 63 28.06 1.32 0.99
C ALA A 63 28.21 0.06 0.11
N LEU A 64 27.47 -0.01 -1.00
CA LEU A 64 27.53 -1.15 -1.92
C LEU A 64 28.89 -1.31 -2.60
N ALA A 65 29.60 -0.22 -2.92
CA ALA A 65 30.97 -0.28 -3.42
C ALA A 65 31.91 -0.95 -2.40
N HIS A 66 31.63 -0.81 -1.11
CA HIS A 66 32.34 -1.50 -0.02
C HIS A 66 31.71 -2.87 0.36
N ARG A 67 30.79 -3.40 -0.46
CA ARG A 67 30.05 -4.65 -0.22
C ARG A 67 29.20 -4.63 1.06
N ASP A 68 28.81 -3.46 1.51
CA ASP A 68 27.88 -3.30 2.67
C ASP A 68 26.46 -3.09 2.20
N ASN A 69 25.61 -4.09 2.40
CA ASN A 69 24.17 -4.07 2.05
C ASN A 69 23.30 -3.52 3.18
N SER A 70 23.88 -3.12 4.32
CA SER A 70 23.10 -2.73 5.51
C SER A 70 22.21 -1.50 5.30
N LEU A 71 22.58 -0.61 4.37
CA LEU A 71 21.80 0.60 4.06
C LEU A 71 20.63 0.36 3.13
N THR A 72 20.56 -0.76 2.40
CA THR A 72 19.54 -1.00 1.36
C THR A 72 18.13 -0.86 1.93
N GLY A 73 17.84 -1.55 3.02
CA GLY A 73 16.52 -1.50 3.65
C GLY A 73 16.18 -0.12 4.22
N VAL A 74 17.14 0.55 4.83
CA VAL A 74 16.95 1.89 5.43
C VAL A 74 16.63 2.92 4.35
N VAL A 75 17.41 2.94 3.27
CA VAL A 75 17.24 3.90 2.17
C VAL A 75 15.90 3.69 1.47
N ILE A 76 15.56 2.45 1.13
CA ILE A 76 14.29 2.15 0.46
C ILE A 76 13.11 2.49 1.34
N ASN A 77 13.12 2.07 2.61
CA ASN A 77 12.05 2.40 3.55
C ASN A 77 11.91 3.92 3.74
N ALA A 78 13.01 4.66 3.80
CA ALA A 78 12.97 6.11 3.91
C ALA A 78 12.32 6.76 2.67
N LEU A 79 12.72 6.35 1.45
CA LEU A 79 12.19 6.90 0.20
C LEU A 79 10.72 6.52 -0.05
N LEU A 80 10.28 5.35 0.39
CA LEU A 80 8.87 4.95 0.31
C LEU A 80 8.01 5.68 1.34
N ARG A 81 8.52 5.89 2.55
CA ARG A 81 7.78 6.47 3.67
C ARG A 81 7.69 7.98 3.63
N TRP A 82 8.83 8.65 3.33
CA TRP A 82 8.96 10.09 3.51
C TRP A 82 7.85 10.92 2.82
N PRO A 83 7.39 10.61 1.60
CA PRO A 83 6.31 11.39 0.98
C PRO A 83 5.00 11.39 1.80
N ASP A 84 4.74 10.32 2.56
CA ASP A 84 3.56 10.19 3.41
C ASP A 84 3.76 10.73 4.83
N THR A 85 5.00 11.06 5.20
CA THR A 85 5.35 11.50 6.57
C THR A 85 6.05 12.86 6.61
N CYS A 86 6.13 13.55 5.47
CA CYS A 86 6.81 14.85 5.32
C CYS A 86 6.14 16.01 6.10
N PHE A 87 5.06 15.76 6.80
CA PHE A 87 4.47 16.65 7.80
C PHE A 87 5.25 16.67 9.13
N ARG A 88 6.29 15.86 9.27
CA ARG A 88 7.22 15.85 10.40
C ARG A 88 8.66 15.97 9.94
N ALA A 89 9.47 16.61 10.75
CA ALA A 89 10.92 16.54 10.58
C ALA A 89 11.40 15.11 10.85
N GLU A 90 12.36 14.64 10.05
CA GLU A 90 12.89 13.29 10.17
C GLU A 90 14.41 13.28 10.07
N THR A 91 15.06 12.48 10.93
CA THR A 91 16.48 12.17 10.90
C THR A 91 16.65 10.70 10.53
N ILE A 92 17.29 10.42 9.39
CA ILE A 92 17.57 9.09 8.90
C ILE A 92 18.99 8.75 9.27
N THR A 93 19.18 7.68 10.05
CA THR A 93 20.47 7.28 10.61
C THR A 93 20.92 5.92 10.09
N HIS A 94 22.21 5.67 10.17
CA HIS A 94 22.78 4.37 9.85
C HIS A 94 22.24 3.28 10.81
N PRO A 95 21.86 2.08 10.33
CA PRO A 95 21.22 1.05 11.17
C PRO A 95 22.12 0.48 12.28
N ARG A 96 23.45 0.55 12.10
CA ARG A 96 24.43 0.06 13.09
C ARG A 96 24.98 1.17 13.99
N ASP A 97 24.88 2.43 13.57
CA ASP A 97 25.31 3.58 14.37
C ASP A 97 24.34 4.76 14.23
N ARG A 98 23.53 4.98 15.24
CA ARG A 98 22.55 6.08 15.27
C ARG A 98 23.17 7.48 15.29
N ARG A 99 24.48 7.61 15.51
CA ARG A 99 25.19 8.88 15.46
C ARG A 99 25.58 9.25 14.04
N ASP A 100 25.64 8.26 13.14
CA ASP A 100 25.89 8.47 11.72
C ASP A 100 24.58 8.87 11.03
N ILE A 101 24.43 10.16 10.77
CA ILE A 101 23.25 10.76 10.17
C ILE A 101 23.40 10.73 8.64
N LEU A 102 22.56 9.90 7.99
CA LEU A 102 22.54 9.78 6.54
C LEU A 102 21.82 10.96 5.87
N ALA A 103 20.68 11.39 6.45
CA ALA A 103 19.92 12.54 5.96
C ALA A 103 19.03 13.12 7.06
N GLU A 104 18.71 14.40 6.90
CA GLU A 104 17.72 15.11 7.72
C GLU A 104 16.76 15.86 6.81
N THR A 105 15.50 15.90 7.19
CA THR A 105 14.44 16.62 6.48
C THR A 105 13.61 17.44 7.46
N ALA A 106 13.22 18.65 7.05
CA ALA A 106 12.29 19.47 7.80
C ALA A 106 10.84 19.04 7.54
N SER A 107 9.94 19.42 8.46
CA SER A 107 8.50 19.35 8.23
C SER A 107 8.09 20.32 7.12
N LEU A 108 7.24 19.85 6.19
CA LEU A 108 6.73 20.66 5.07
C LEU A 108 5.27 21.10 5.26
N PHE A 109 4.54 20.49 6.18
CA PHE A 109 3.13 20.77 6.42
C PHE A 109 2.90 21.04 7.90
N ALA A 110 1.93 21.91 8.19
CA ALA A 110 1.43 22.09 9.55
C ALA A 110 0.58 20.86 9.98
N ASP A 111 0.36 20.74 11.28
CA ASP A 111 -0.37 19.58 11.82
C ASP A 111 -1.84 19.50 11.36
N ASP A 112 -2.45 20.64 11.04
CA ASP A 112 -3.82 20.78 10.56
C ASP A 112 -3.94 20.86 9.03
N ALA A 113 -2.83 20.96 8.30
CA ALA A 113 -2.82 21.04 6.85
C ALA A 113 -2.61 19.66 6.22
N PRO A 114 -3.56 19.14 5.42
CA PRO A 114 -3.40 17.85 4.77
C PRO A 114 -2.31 17.89 3.70
N THR A 115 -1.58 16.79 3.56
CA THR A 115 -0.72 16.54 2.39
C THR A 115 -1.60 16.26 1.16
N PRO A 116 -1.07 16.35 -0.08
CA PRO A 116 -1.89 16.09 -1.27
C PRO A 116 -2.60 14.73 -1.26
N LYS A 117 -1.96 13.67 -0.77
CA LYS A 117 -2.59 12.34 -0.68
C LYS A 117 -3.64 12.27 0.43
N GLU A 118 -3.41 12.95 1.55
CA GLU A 118 -4.41 13.06 2.62
C GLU A 118 -5.63 13.85 2.15
N ALA A 119 -5.44 14.92 1.38
CA ALA A 119 -6.55 15.66 0.76
C ALA A 119 -7.34 14.78 -0.22
N ASP A 120 -6.66 14.04 -1.10
CA ASP A 120 -7.30 13.13 -2.07
C ASP A 120 -8.17 12.05 -1.38
N VAL A 121 -7.67 11.41 -0.33
CA VAL A 121 -8.47 10.40 0.39
C VAL A 121 -9.62 11.01 1.18
N ILE A 122 -9.46 12.22 1.72
CA ILE A 122 -10.55 12.94 2.40
C ILE A 122 -11.66 13.27 1.41
N ASP A 123 -11.31 13.82 0.23
CA ASP A 123 -12.27 14.15 -0.83
C ASP A 123 -13.01 12.91 -1.33
N LEU A 124 -12.30 11.79 -1.54
CA LEU A 124 -12.92 10.51 -1.87
C LEU A 124 -13.91 10.06 -0.77
N CYS A 125 -13.51 10.10 0.49
CA CYS A 125 -14.38 9.70 1.60
C CYS A 125 -15.64 10.57 1.71
N LEU A 126 -15.54 11.86 1.43
CA LEU A 126 -16.70 12.77 1.38
C LEU A 126 -17.65 12.41 0.24
N GLN A 127 -17.11 12.10 -0.95
CA GLN A 127 -17.91 11.68 -2.11
C GLN A 127 -18.60 10.33 -1.85
N GLU A 128 -17.91 9.34 -1.31
CA GLU A 128 -18.47 8.03 -0.97
C GLU A 128 -19.55 8.15 0.13
N LYS A 129 -19.33 9.00 1.14
CA LYS A 129 -20.33 9.29 2.18
C LYS A 129 -21.63 9.87 1.59
N GLN A 130 -21.53 10.77 0.61
CA GLN A 130 -22.71 11.31 -0.09
C GLN A 130 -23.50 10.23 -0.83
N GLN A 131 -22.84 9.15 -1.25
CA GLN A 131 -23.45 7.97 -1.87
C GLN A 131 -23.91 6.91 -0.86
N GLY A 132 -23.81 7.19 0.44
CA GLY A 132 -24.15 6.24 1.50
C GLY A 132 -23.14 5.07 1.65
N ARG A 133 -21.94 5.22 1.10
CA ARG A 133 -20.88 4.19 1.09
C ARG A 133 -19.83 4.50 2.16
N ARG A 134 -19.35 3.45 2.83
CA ARG A 134 -18.25 3.55 3.79
C ARG A 134 -16.93 3.22 3.12
N VAL A 135 -15.85 3.81 3.64
CA VAL A 135 -14.51 3.64 3.08
C VAL A 135 -13.59 2.95 4.09
N LEU A 136 -12.84 1.95 3.61
CA LEU A 136 -11.75 1.33 4.33
C LEU A 136 -10.44 1.96 3.85
N VAL A 137 -9.67 2.55 4.75
CA VAL A 137 -8.40 3.20 4.44
C VAL A 137 -7.25 2.43 5.06
N TYR A 138 -6.33 1.97 4.22
CA TYR A 138 -5.14 1.26 4.65
C TYR A 138 -3.93 2.19 4.82
N THR A 139 -3.30 2.12 6.00
CA THR A 139 -2.05 2.79 6.33
C THR A 139 -1.05 1.79 6.90
N VAL A 140 0.23 1.92 6.55
CA VAL A 140 1.29 1.01 6.98
C VAL A 140 2.15 1.63 8.09
N TYR A 141 2.35 2.95 8.07
CA TYR A 141 3.24 3.64 9.01
C TYR A 141 2.51 4.02 10.30
N THR A 142 2.32 3.03 11.18
CA THR A 142 1.53 3.15 12.42
C THR A 142 2.37 3.34 13.69
N GLY A 143 3.70 3.27 13.59
CA GLY A 143 4.62 3.45 14.71
C GLY A 143 4.86 4.92 15.07
N GLY A 144 6.12 5.34 15.20
CA GLY A 144 6.48 6.71 15.56
C GLY A 144 5.95 7.82 14.65
N HIS A 145 5.57 7.49 13.42
CA HIS A 145 4.97 8.43 12.46
C HIS A 145 3.44 8.56 12.60
N ASP A 146 2.78 7.54 13.15
CA ASP A 146 1.32 7.46 13.42
C ASP A 146 0.42 8.18 12.40
N THR A 147 0.59 7.82 11.12
CA THR A 147 -0.20 8.38 10.02
C THR A 147 -1.70 8.13 10.20
N ALA A 148 -2.07 7.04 10.87
CA ALA A 148 -3.48 6.70 11.10
C ALA A 148 -4.18 7.68 12.05
N THR A 149 -3.53 8.08 13.15
CA THR A 149 -4.10 9.07 14.08
C THR A 149 -4.23 10.43 13.42
N ARG A 150 -3.18 10.87 12.70
CA ARG A 150 -3.21 12.13 11.97
C ARG A 150 -4.34 12.14 10.94
N LEU A 151 -4.46 11.10 10.13
CA LEU A 151 -5.50 11.01 9.11
C LEU A 151 -6.90 11.03 9.73
N ARG A 152 -7.11 10.32 10.84
CA ARG A 152 -8.38 10.38 11.60
C ARG A 152 -8.71 11.82 12.04
N GLN A 153 -7.73 12.54 12.58
CA GLN A 153 -7.94 13.92 13.03
C GLN A 153 -8.33 14.84 11.87
N LEU A 154 -7.60 14.75 10.74
CA LEU A 154 -7.91 15.52 9.53
C LEU A 154 -9.31 15.18 9.00
N MET A 155 -9.69 13.90 8.92
CA MET A 155 -11.03 13.47 8.50
C MET A 155 -12.12 14.02 9.41
N GLN A 156 -11.90 14.01 10.74
CA GLN A 156 -12.85 14.57 11.71
C GLN A 156 -13.03 16.09 11.53
N GLN A 157 -11.97 16.83 11.23
CA GLN A 157 -12.05 18.26 10.90
C GLN A 157 -12.91 18.54 9.67
N HIS A 158 -12.98 17.59 8.73
CA HIS A 158 -13.81 17.65 7.53
C HIS A 158 -15.20 17.01 7.70
N GLY A 159 -15.63 16.70 8.93
CA GLY A 159 -16.95 16.17 9.22
C GLY A 159 -17.17 14.70 8.91
N LEU A 160 -16.08 13.93 8.78
CA LEU A 160 -16.11 12.47 8.64
C LEU A 160 -15.97 11.80 10.00
N LYS A 161 -16.80 10.79 10.27
CA LYS A 161 -16.67 9.92 11.45
C LYS A 161 -15.67 8.81 11.11
N ALA A 162 -14.44 8.92 11.61
CA ALA A 162 -13.38 7.97 11.34
C ALA A 162 -12.93 7.23 12.61
N ALA A 163 -12.80 5.90 12.52
CA ALA A 163 -12.26 5.04 13.56
C ALA A 163 -10.94 4.40 13.12
N VAL A 164 -10.04 4.13 14.07
CA VAL A 164 -8.74 3.48 13.81
C VAL A 164 -8.69 2.13 14.51
N LEU A 165 -8.65 1.05 13.75
CA LEU A 165 -8.38 -0.29 14.28
C LEU A 165 -6.87 -0.46 14.50
N ARG A 166 -6.48 -0.75 15.74
CA ARG A 166 -5.09 -0.93 16.15
C ARG A 166 -4.79 -2.36 16.59
N SER A 167 -3.51 -2.71 16.63
CA SER A 167 -3.04 -4.00 17.13
C SER A 167 -3.34 -4.26 18.61
N THR A 168 -3.74 -3.24 19.36
CA THR A 168 -4.22 -3.37 20.75
C THR A 168 -5.55 -4.12 20.85
N VAL A 169 -6.36 -4.14 19.76
CA VAL A 169 -7.54 -4.99 19.66
C VAL A 169 -7.08 -6.40 19.28
N SER A 170 -7.38 -7.38 20.13
CA SER A 170 -7.02 -8.78 19.89
C SER A 170 -7.66 -9.30 18.59
N SER A 171 -7.05 -10.29 17.95
CA SER A 171 -7.56 -10.85 16.69
C SER A 171 -9.03 -11.27 16.78
N ASP A 172 -9.37 -11.92 17.89
CA ASP A 172 -10.70 -12.50 18.12
C ASP A 172 -11.79 -11.42 18.38
N ALA A 173 -11.38 -10.25 18.87
CA ALA A 173 -12.29 -9.14 19.17
C ALA A 173 -12.44 -8.14 18.00
N ARG A 174 -11.71 -8.30 16.90
CA ARG A 174 -11.70 -7.31 15.80
C ARG A 174 -13.02 -7.25 15.04
N GLU A 175 -13.65 -8.40 14.83
CA GLU A 175 -14.93 -8.48 14.13
C GLU A 175 -16.01 -7.74 14.90
N ASP A 176 -16.17 -8.05 16.18
CA ASP A 176 -17.14 -7.39 17.07
C ASP A 176 -16.84 -5.89 17.20
N TRP A 177 -15.57 -5.53 17.32
CA TRP A 177 -15.15 -4.13 17.39
C TRP A 177 -15.53 -3.35 16.12
N ILE A 178 -15.32 -3.96 14.94
CA ILE A 178 -15.68 -3.33 13.67
C ILE A 178 -17.20 -3.21 13.55
N ALA A 179 -17.95 -4.24 13.91
CA ALA A 179 -19.41 -4.22 13.91
C ALA A 179 -19.96 -3.10 14.81
N ASP A 180 -19.42 -2.96 16.01
CA ASP A 180 -19.76 -1.87 16.95
C ASP A 180 -19.51 -0.49 16.33
N GLN A 181 -18.36 -0.27 15.68
CA GLN A 181 -18.08 0.99 14.99
C GLN A 181 -19.08 1.26 13.85
N VAL A 182 -19.44 0.23 13.09
CA VAL A 182 -20.44 0.35 12.00
C VAL A 182 -21.81 0.71 12.56
N GLU A 183 -22.25 0.13 13.68
CA GLU A 183 -23.49 0.46 14.37
C GLU A 183 -23.50 1.92 14.88
N HIS A 184 -22.34 2.41 15.34
CA HIS A 184 -22.15 3.81 15.73
C HIS A 184 -22.07 4.77 14.53
N GLY A 185 -22.20 4.25 13.31
CA GLY A 185 -22.33 5.04 12.08
C GLY A 185 -21.03 5.69 11.64
N ILE A 186 -19.90 4.97 11.69
CA ILE A 186 -18.65 5.47 11.11
C ILE A 186 -18.77 5.59 9.59
N ASP A 187 -18.09 6.58 9.03
CA ASP A 187 -17.94 6.75 7.59
C ASP A 187 -16.66 6.05 7.08
N VAL A 188 -15.60 6.05 7.91
CA VAL A 188 -14.27 5.58 7.51
C VAL A 188 -13.65 4.69 8.59
N LEU A 189 -13.17 3.52 8.19
CA LEU A 189 -12.32 2.66 9.00
C LEU A 189 -10.86 2.79 8.53
N ILE A 190 -9.95 3.19 9.41
CA ILE A 190 -8.52 3.28 9.13
C ILE A 190 -7.81 2.12 9.83
N THR A 191 -6.99 1.36 9.11
CA THR A 191 -6.25 0.24 9.71
C THR A 191 -4.98 -0.11 8.93
N ASN A 192 -4.13 -0.94 9.53
CA ASN A 192 -3.03 -1.59 8.83
C ASN A 192 -3.54 -2.86 8.13
N PRO A 193 -3.24 -3.09 6.84
CA PRO A 193 -3.69 -4.28 6.11
C PRO A 193 -3.27 -5.60 6.79
N GLU A 194 -2.17 -5.61 7.53
CA GLU A 194 -1.73 -6.79 8.29
C GLU A 194 -2.72 -7.21 9.41
N LEU A 195 -3.51 -6.28 9.94
CA LEU A 195 -4.48 -6.58 11.00
C LEU A 195 -5.74 -7.28 10.49
N VAL A 196 -6.04 -7.13 9.21
CA VAL A 196 -7.28 -7.63 8.58
C VAL A 196 -7.04 -8.67 7.49
N LYS A 197 -5.78 -9.09 7.28
CA LYS A 197 -5.42 -10.05 6.22
C LYS A 197 -6.00 -11.45 6.41
N THR A 198 -6.42 -11.81 7.62
CA THR A 198 -6.97 -13.13 7.93
C THR A 198 -8.31 -13.02 8.63
N GLY A 199 -9.29 -13.82 8.17
CA GLY A 199 -10.52 -14.13 8.90
C GLY A 199 -11.61 -13.06 8.96
N LEU A 200 -11.39 -11.83 8.53
CA LEU A 200 -12.38 -10.76 8.62
C LEU A 200 -13.10 -10.53 7.29
N ASP A 201 -14.42 -10.40 7.34
CA ASP A 201 -15.24 -9.93 6.24
C ASP A 201 -15.60 -8.47 6.44
N LEU A 202 -15.25 -7.63 5.45
CA LEU A 202 -15.40 -6.17 5.54
C LEU A 202 -16.48 -5.66 4.57
N LEU A 203 -17.61 -6.38 4.51
CA LEU A 203 -18.73 -6.08 3.60
C LEU A 203 -19.32 -4.68 3.78
N ALA A 204 -19.23 -4.12 4.99
CA ALA A 204 -19.70 -2.77 5.28
C ALA A 204 -18.89 -1.66 4.57
N PHE A 205 -17.73 -2.00 3.98
CA PHE A 205 -16.80 -1.05 3.38
C PHE A 205 -16.54 -1.39 1.89
N PRO A 206 -17.47 -1.10 0.98
CA PRO A 206 -17.32 -1.44 -0.43
C PRO A 206 -16.27 -0.61 -1.17
N THR A 207 -15.73 0.44 -0.54
CA THR A 207 -14.64 1.23 -1.10
C THR A 207 -13.39 1.09 -0.25
N ILE A 208 -12.26 0.76 -0.88
CA ILE A 208 -10.96 0.54 -0.24
C ILE A 208 -9.96 1.54 -0.81
N TYR A 209 -9.22 2.21 0.05
CA TYR A 209 -8.17 3.14 -0.34
C TYR A 209 -6.85 2.79 0.36
N PHE A 210 -5.85 2.43 -0.42
CA PHE A 210 -4.49 2.24 0.07
C PHE A 210 -3.74 3.56 0.04
N CYS A 211 -3.66 4.25 1.18
CA CYS A 211 -2.75 5.39 1.33
C CYS A 211 -1.30 4.95 1.21
N GLN A 212 -1.01 3.77 1.76
CA GLN A 212 0.30 3.15 1.73
C GLN A 212 0.11 1.65 1.53
N THR A 213 0.71 1.12 0.49
CA THR A 213 0.61 -0.32 0.17
C THR A 213 1.65 -1.16 0.90
N GLY A 214 2.74 -0.53 1.38
CA GLY A 214 3.94 -1.27 1.74
C GLY A 214 4.57 -1.92 0.50
N TYR A 215 5.32 -2.98 0.70
CA TYR A 215 5.96 -3.77 -0.37
C TYR A 215 5.61 -5.27 -0.27
N ASN A 216 4.63 -5.63 0.55
CA ASN A 216 4.15 -7.01 0.67
C ASN A 216 2.97 -7.23 -0.28
N VAL A 217 3.29 -7.77 -1.46
CA VAL A 217 2.35 -8.08 -2.53
C VAL A 217 1.18 -8.95 -2.06
N TYR A 218 1.49 -9.96 -1.25
CA TYR A 218 0.49 -10.92 -0.78
C TYR A 218 -0.51 -10.26 0.18
N THR A 219 -0.02 -9.46 1.12
CA THR A 219 -0.88 -8.72 2.05
C THR A 219 -1.78 -7.73 1.32
N ALA A 220 -1.25 -6.98 0.34
CA ALA A 220 -2.04 -6.03 -0.44
C ALA A 220 -3.13 -6.74 -1.24
N ALA A 221 -2.80 -7.83 -1.96
CA ALA A 221 -3.76 -8.61 -2.74
C ALA A 221 -4.85 -9.28 -1.88
N GLN A 222 -4.53 -9.72 -0.67
CA GLN A 222 -5.53 -10.25 0.25
C GLN A 222 -6.42 -9.15 0.83
N ALA A 223 -5.84 -8.03 1.23
CA ALA A 223 -6.55 -6.91 1.83
C ALA A 223 -7.52 -6.25 0.83
N SER A 224 -7.14 -6.15 -0.46
CA SER A 224 -8.00 -5.57 -1.51
C SER A 224 -9.29 -6.36 -1.75
N ARG A 225 -9.32 -7.65 -1.42
CA ARG A 225 -10.48 -8.52 -1.65
C ARG A 225 -11.31 -8.81 -0.40
N ARG A 226 -11.07 -8.10 0.72
CA ARG A 226 -11.81 -8.31 1.98
C ARG A 226 -13.26 -7.85 1.91
N SER A 227 -13.57 -6.90 1.07
CA SER A 227 -14.93 -6.41 0.85
C SER A 227 -15.62 -7.11 -0.32
N TRP A 228 -14.88 -7.78 -1.20
CA TRP A 228 -15.40 -8.47 -2.39
C TRP A 228 -15.63 -9.94 -2.11
N ARG A 229 -16.78 -10.24 -1.50
CA ARG A 229 -17.16 -11.57 -1.05
C ARG A 229 -18.65 -11.81 -1.26
N ILE A 230 -19.07 -13.06 -1.14
CA ILE A 230 -20.49 -13.43 -1.14
C ILE A 230 -21.20 -12.64 -0.04
N GLY A 231 -22.33 -12.01 -0.38
CA GLY A 231 -23.08 -11.13 0.51
C GLY A 231 -22.76 -9.64 0.35
N GLN A 232 -21.78 -9.28 -0.50
CA GLN A 232 -21.58 -7.88 -0.88
C GLN A 232 -22.61 -7.47 -1.94
N GLU A 233 -23.36 -6.40 -1.67
CA GLU A 233 -24.42 -5.89 -2.53
C GLU A 233 -23.96 -4.71 -3.40
N ASN A 234 -22.85 -4.08 -3.04
CA ASN A 234 -22.32 -2.92 -3.74
C ASN A 234 -21.09 -3.29 -4.57
N ASP A 235 -20.92 -2.64 -5.71
CA ASP A 235 -19.66 -2.71 -6.46
C ASP A 235 -18.49 -2.30 -5.59
N VAL A 236 -17.44 -3.12 -5.60
CA VAL A 236 -16.23 -2.85 -4.81
C VAL A 236 -15.25 -2.03 -5.63
N ARG A 237 -14.77 -0.96 -5.04
CA ARG A 237 -13.78 -0.05 -5.64
C ARG A 237 -12.52 -0.06 -4.79
N VAL A 238 -11.39 -0.29 -5.43
CA VAL A 238 -10.08 -0.32 -4.76
C VAL A 238 -9.16 0.71 -5.40
N TYR A 239 -8.60 1.58 -4.58
CA TYR A 239 -7.69 2.64 -5.01
C TYR A 239 -6.31 2.45 -4.40
N TYR A 240 -5.28 2.45 -5.25
CA TYR A 240 -3.89 2.43 -4.81
C TYR A 240 -3.26 3.79 -5.05
N ALA A 241 -3.04 4.56 -3.99
CA ALA A 241 -2.50 5.91 -4.10
C ALA A 241 -0.98 5.92 -3.95
N CYS A 242 -0.31 6.59 -4.86
CA CYS A 242 1.12 6.84 -4.77
C CYS A 242 1.47 8.24 -5.30
N TYR A 243 2.53 8.81 -4.78
CA TYR A 243 3.05 10.06 -5.27
C TYR A 243 3.81 9.88 -6.59
N GLU A 244 3.49 10.71 -7.57
CA GLU A 244 4.25 10.77 -8.84
C GLU A 244 5.73 11.01 -8.58
N GLU A 245 6.59 10.56 -9.50
CA GLU A 245 8.04 10.75 -9.46
C GLU A 245 8.71 10.24 -8.16
N SER A 246 8.08 9.27 -7.47
CA SER A 246 8.61 8.71 -6.23
C SER A 246 8.90 7.20 -6.33
N ALA A 247 9.63 6.69 -5.34
CA ALA A 247 9.84 5.25 -5.17
C ALA A 247 8.53 4.47 -4.98
N GLN A 248 7.43 5.13 -4.58
CA GLN A 248 6.12 4.50 -4.41
C GLN A 248 5.56 3.99 -5.75
N VAL A 249 5.69 4.76 -6.83
CA VAL A 249 5.27 4.33 -8.19
C VAL A 249 6.04 3.09 -8.59
N GLN A 250 7.38 3.10 -8.44
CA GLN A 250 8.23 1.96 -8.77
C GLN A 250 7.90 0.72 -7.92
N CYS A 251 7.55 0.93 -6.64
CA CYS A 251 7.13 -0.15 -5.76
C CYS A 251 5.82 -0.78 -6.26
N LEU A 252 4.82 0.03 -6.63
CA LEU A 252 3.55 -0.45 -7.17
C LEU A 252 3.73 -1.19 -8.50
N GLU A 253 4.57 -0.68 -9.41
CA GLU A 253 4.94 -1.36 -10.66
C GLU A 253 5.49 -2.77 -10.40
N LEU A 254 6.47 -2.87 -9.48
CA LEU A 254 7.07 -4.16 -9.12
C LEU A 254 6.07 -5.11 -8.46
N MET A 255 5.19 -4.58 -7.60
CA MET A 255 4.12 -5.36 -6.98
C MET A 255 3.14 -5.88 -8.02
N SER A 256 2.70 -5.03 -8.97
CA SER A 256 1.83 -5.40 -10.08
C SER A 256 2.40 -6.57 -10.88
N ARG A 257 3.64 -6.46 -11.32
CA ARG A 257 4.33 -7.52 -12.07
C ARG A 257 4.35 -8.85 -11.30
N LYS A 258 4.62 -8.80 -10.00
CA LYS A 258 4.61 -10.01 -9.15
C LYS A 258 3.22 -10.61 -8.97
N ILE A 259 2.19 -9.78 -8.82
CA ILE A 259 0.79 -10.24 -8.77
C ILE A 259 0.42 -10.91 -10.08
N LYS A 260 0.70 -10.27 -11.23
CA LYS A 260 0.44 -10.83 -12.56
C LYS A 260 1.14 -12.19 -12.73
N THR A 261 2.42 -12.28 -12.37
CA THR A 261 3.18 -13.54 -12.44
C THR A 261 2.58 -14.62 -11.55
N ALA A 262 2.23 -14.31 -10.31
CA ALA A 262 1.62 -15.26 -9.40
C ALA A 262 0.24 -15.74 -9.88
N LEU A 263 -0.58 -14.86 -10.43
CA LEU A 263 -1.91 -15.19 -10.95
C LEU A 263 -1.83 -15.94 -12.28
N SER A 264 -0.89 -15.59 -13.17
CA SER A 264 -0.68 -16.33 -14.42
C SER A 264 -0.21 -17.77 -14.17
N THR A 265 0.55 -18.02 -13.11
CA THR A 265 0.92 -19.38 -12.70
C THR A 265 -0.26 -20.18 -12.14
N MET A 266 -1.33 -19.51 -11.73
CA MET A 266 -2.60 -20.11 -11.29
C MET A 266 -3.63 -20.21 -12.43
N GLY A 267 -3.27 -19.87 -13.68
CA GLY A 267 -4.19 -19.88 -14.82
C GLY A 267 -5.20 -18.74 -14.84
N VAL A 268 -4.99 -17.71 -14.04
CA VAL A 268 -5.83 -16.51 -13.97
C VAL A 268 -5.13 -15.38 -14.68
N MET A 269 -5.76 -14.82 -15.72
CA MET A 269 -5.35 -13.53 -16.29
C MET A 269 -5.97 -12.43 -15.42
N PRO A 270 -5.19 -11.66 -14.68
CA PRO A 270 -5.75 -10.60 -13.85
C PRO A 270 -6.06 -9.38 -14.70
N GLU A 271 -7.29 -8.91 -14.63
CA GLU A 271 -7.59 -7.50 -14.84
C GLU A 271 -7.40 -6.83 -13.46
N THR A 272 -6.27 -6.17 -13.26
CA THR A 272 -5.99 -5.44 -12.02
C THR A 272 -5.85 -3.96 -12.35
N GLY A 273 -6.31 -3.07 -11.47
CA GLY A 273 -6.09 -1.62 -11.62
C GLY A 273 -4.62 -1.21 -11.56
N LEU A 274 -3.72 -2.18 -11.42
CA LEU A 274 -2.29 -2.06 -11.54
C LEU A 274 -1.80 -2.33 -12.98
N ASP A 275 -2.71 -2.59 -13.94
CA ASP A 275 -2.38 -2.86 -15.35
C ASP A 275 -1.85 -1.63 -16.11
N VAL A 276 -1.98 -0.44 -15.52
CA VAL A 276 -1.42 0.81 -16.05
C VAL A 276 0.12 0.74 -16.18
N PHE A 277 0.75 -0.18 -15.49
CA PHE A 277 2.20 -0.39 -15.51
C PHE A 277 2.57 -1.54 -16.44
N ASP A 278 2.55 -1.31 -17.76
CA ASP A 278 2.86 -2.35 -18.74
C ASP A 278 4.37 -2.50 -19.03
N GLU A 279 4.73 -3.76 -19.25
CA GLU A 279 5.85 -4.37 -19.99
C GLU A 279 7.29 -4.01 -19.59
N ASP A 280 7.95 -4.91 -18.88
CA ASP A 280 9.14 -5.64 -19.32
C ASP A 280 9.65 -6.66 -18.27
N GLU A 281 10.39 -7.66 -18.78
CA GLU A 281 10.76 -8.95 -18.24
C GLU A 281 11.27 -9.06 -16.79
N SER A 282 10.87 -10.18 -16.20
CA SER A 282 11.54 -11.03 -15.19
C SER A 282 12.61 -10.42 -14.27
N SER A 283 12.30 -10.32 -12.98
CA SER A 283 13.35 -10.41 -11.95
C SER A 283 12.88 -11.28 -10.77
N GLU A 284 13.54 -12.42 -10.61
CA GLU A 284 13.52 -13.26 -9.42
C GLU A 284 14.29 -12.55 -8.29
N GLY A 285 13.72 -11.51 -7.70
CA GLY A 285 14.30 -10.78 -6.58
C GLY A 285 13.21 -10.32 -5.60
N SER A 286 13.60 -9.95 -4.38
CA SER A 286 12.64 -9.26 -3.50
C SER A 286 12.29 -7.89 -4.11
N VAL A 287 11.10 -7.36 -3.82
CA VAL A 287 10.71 -6.01 -4.26
C VAL A 287 11.75 -4.97 -3.81
N VAL A 288 12.33 -5.18 -2.62
CA VAL A 288 13.35 -4.31 -2.05
C VAL A 288 14.64 -4.32 -2.88
N GLU A 289 15.11 -5.49 -3.34
CA GLU A 289 16.32 -5.61 -4.18
C GLU A 289 16.11 -5.02 -5.57
N ALA A 290 14.92 -5.23 -6.15
CA ALA A 290 14.57 -4.67 -7.45
C ALA A 290 14.47 -3.14 -7.38
N LEU A 291 13.86 -2.57 -6.33
CA LEU A 291 13.83 -1.13 -6.08
C LEU A 291 15.24 -0.55 -5.90
N ALA A 292 16.10 -1.25 -5.16
CA ALA A 292 17.49 -0.81 -4.98
C ALA A 292 18.23 -0.71 -6.33
N LYS A 293 18.09 -1.71 -7.19
CA LYS A 293 18.69 -1.70 -8.54
C LYS A 293 18.16 -0.57 -9.41
N GLN A 294 16.84 -0.31 -9.37
CA GLN A 294 16.23 0.78 -10.15
C GLN A 294 16.69 2.16 -9.67
N LEU A 295 16.75 2.38 -8.36
CA LEU A 295 17.22 3.63 -7.75
C LEU A 295 18.69 3.90 -8.11
N LEU A 296 19.52 2.87 -8.19
CA LEU A 296 20.92 2.98 -8.57
C LEU A 296 21.13 3.20 -10.09
N GLY A 297 20.25 2.69 -10.92
CA GLY A 297 20.34 2.79 -12.38
C GLY A 297 19.81 4.11 -12.97
N ARG A 298 19.08 4.92 -12.19
CA ARG A 298 18.52 6.22 -12.62
C ARG A 298 19.33 7.45 -12.15
N ALA A 299 20.49 7.23 -11.54
CA ALA A 299 21.34 8.32 -11.01
C ALA A 299 22.59 8.56 -11.86
#